data_75518c14f19523ac99e1ebd2d43d947a
#
_entry.id   75518c14f19523ac99e1ebd2d43d947a
#
_cell.length_a   1.000
_cell.length_b   1.000
_cell.length_c   1.000
_cell.angle_alpha   90.00
_cell.angle_beta   90.00
_cell.angle_gamma   90.00
#
_symmetry.space_group_name_H-M   'P 1'
#
loop_
_entity.id
_entity.type
_entity.pdbx_description
1 polymer ?
#
loop_
_entity_poly.entity_id
_entity_poly.type
_entity_poly.pdbx_seq_one_letter_code
_entity_poly.pdbx_strand_id
1 'polypeptide(L)'
;MPAPLILTFVSTVAFAVQLLIFAYLYQSHRVRFFQYLLLAWGSYTLSKGLKLVDVTVLGVDHPSFITDLTTVAAVGFTLAAGFAHRWGYRLRARDVLIGAGVAVGLTLAGDLAADDTQRAVGVTLGVVQMGGGLLFWPSQTRSNWFRGERLLAAFLTLWGLHRIATQFVSIVPGSTGYLVVHAVFILLYFLSTFAVIIMVLERARSDSVRLHARLREAERLATAGELAAGMAHEIRNPLAAILNATALLTDDTDLTPDERASTLAALRTEARRLNRILSDFLQFARPQEARRKQGDIREVVQHVSSLIRGDRSRAPRVDVRVAVDPAVPRFAFDRDQVIQVLWNVALNAVEAMNGRGRLSLEVNRQNGDVALSVSDTGGGITAENLPHVFEPFYTGKPNGSGLGLTIAERIVGAHGGRIEIDSEVGRGTRVTLLFPLQAA
;
A
#
# COMPACT_ATOMS: atom_id res chain seq x y z
N MET A 1 17.25 51.27 3.83
CA MET A 1 16.17 51.04 2.84
C MET A 1 14.83 51.31 3.50
N PRO A 2 13.89 51.99 2.87
CA PRO A 2 12.55 52.15 3.43
C PRO A 2 11.85 50.83 3.56
N ALA A 3 11.07 50.64 4.64
CA ALA A 3 10.40 49.37 4.93
C ALA A 3 9.58 48.78 3.77
N PRO A 4 8.87 49.56 2.93
CA PRO A 4 8.15 49.05 1.76
C PRO A 4 9.07 48.37 0.73
N LEU A 5 10.27 48.90 0.51
CA LEU A 5 11.21 48.31 -0.43
C LEU A 5 11.77 46.96 0.04
N ILE A 6 12.08 46.85 1.35
CA ILE A 6 12.51 45.59 1.94
C ILE A 6 11.43 44.51 1.78
N LEU A 7 10.17 44.84 2.07
CA LEU A 7 9.04 43.91 1.93
C LEU A 7 8.79 43.47 0.50
N THR A 8 8.88 44.40 -0.47
CA THR A 8 8.75 44.07 -1.89
C THR A 8 9.88 43.13 -2.33
N PHE A 9 11.12 43.41 -1.91
CA PHE A 9 12.26 42.54 -2.20
C PHE A 9 12.07 41.14 -1.59
N VAL A 10 11.73 41.05 -0.28
CA VAL A 10 11.50 39.75 0.39
C VAL A 10 10.37 38.98 -0.28
N SER A 11 9.27 39.64 -0.65
CA SER A 11 8.18 38.97 -1.35
C SER A 11 8.60 38.48 -2.73
N THR A 12 9.38 39.25 -3.50
CA THR A 12 9.88 38.86 -4.82
C THR A 12 10.75 37.60 -4.74
N VAL A 13 11.68 37.56 -3.77
CA VAL A 13 12.53 36.39 -3.53
C VAL A 13 11.68 35.17 -3.13
N ALA A 14 10.72 35.36 -2.23
CA ALA A 14 9.82 34.30 -1.80
C ALA A 14 9.04 33.68 -2.97
N PHE A 15 8.48 34.51 -3.86
CA PHE A 15 7.79 34.07 -5.06
C PHE A 15 8.71 33.34 -6.05
N ALA A 16 9.94 33.83 -6.21
CA ALA A 16 10.93 33.18 -7.08
C ALA A 16 11.31 31.78 -6.59
N VAL A 17 11.52 31.60 -5.28
CA VAL A 17 11.79 30.28 -4.69
C VAL A 17 10.63 29.33 -4.92
N GLN A 18 9.41 29.79 -4.72
CA GLN A 18 8.23 28.97 -4.94
C GLN A 18 8.02 28.62 -6.42
N LEU A 19 8.33 29.53 -7.32
CA LEU A 19 8.31 29.28 -8.77
C LEU A 19 9.24 28.12 -9.13
N LEU A 20 10.43 28.06 -8.54
CA LEU A 20 11.37 26.94 -8.72
C LEU A 20 10.78 25.62 -8.20
N ILE A 21 10.10 25.65 -7.05
CA ILE A 21 9.43 24.46 -6.50
C ILE A 21 8.34 23.98 -7.47
N PHE A 22 7.48 24.87 -7.98
CA PHE A 22 6.44 24.47 -8.93
C PHE A 22 6.99 24.04 -10.28
N ALA A 23 8.10 24.62 -10.74
CA ALA A 23 8.81 24.17 -11.93
C ALA A 23 9.31 22.74 -11.79
N TYR A 24 9.93 22.43 -10.64
CA TYR A 24 10.35 21.08 -10.30
C TYR A 24 9.18 20.09 -10.24
N LEU A 25 8.08 20.44 -9.55
CA LEU A 25 6.89 19.60 -9.46
C LEU A 25 6.26 19.36 -10.84
N TYR A 26 6.24 20.37 -11.70
CA TYR A 26 5.75 20.21 -13.08
C TYR A 26 6.65 19.29 -13.91
N GLN A 27 7.98 19.43 -13.80
CA GLN A 27 8.91 18.52 -14.49
C GLN A 27 8.76 17.07 -14.03
N SER A 28 8.59 16.85 -12.73
CA SER A 28 8.49 15.52 -12.13
C SER A 28 7.18 14.82 -12.45
N HIS A 29 6.08 15.54 -12.46
CA HIS A 29 4.75 14.94 -12.57
C HIS A 29 4.02 15.21 -13.89
N ARG A 30 4.44 16.21 -14.66
CA ARG A 30 3.85 16.59 -15.97
C ARG A 30 2.32 16.75 -15.97
N VAL A 31 1.71 17.05 -14.82
CA VAL A 31 0.27 17.23 -14.66
C VAL A 31 -0.11 18.68 -14.93
N ARG A 32 -1.20 18.92 -15.68
CA ARG A 32 -1.70 20.26 -16.04
C ARG A 32 -1.96 21.17 -14.86
N PHE A 33 -2.42 20.61 -13.77
CA PHE A 33 -2.58 21.33 -12.52
C PHE A 33 -1.31 22.08 -12.12
N PHE A 34 -0.14 21.42 -12.16
CA PHE A 34 1.14 22.06 -11.87
C PHE A 34 1.55 23.06 -12.95
N GLN A 35 1.20 22.83 -14.21
CA GLN A 35 1.43 23.79 -15.28
C GLN A 35 0.71 25.11 -15.02
N TYR A 36 -0.56 25.06 -14.63
CA TYR A 36 -1.33 26.27 -14.33
C TYR A 36 -0.87 26.95 -13.04
N LEU A 37 -0.49 26.19 -12.02
CA LEU A 37 0.15 26.76 -10.83
C LEU A 37 1.47 27.44 -11.19
N LEU A 38 2.31 26.83 -12.02
CA LEU A 38 3.56 27.43 -12.47
C LEU A 38 3.32 28.75 -13.20
N LEU A 39 2.32 28.82 -14.09
CA LEU A 39 1.94 30.06 -14.76
C LEU A 39 1.40 31.10 -13.78
N ALA A 40 0.56 30.72 -12.82
CA ALA A 40 0.07 31.62 -11.78
C ALA A 40 1.21 32.23 -10.97
N TRP A 41 2.10 31.38 -10.47
CA TRP A 41 3.25 31.83 -9.66
C TRP A 41 4.28 32.60 -10.49
N GLY A 42 4.51 32.23 -11.76
CA GLY A 42 5.32 33.02 -12.70
C GLY A 42 4.77 34.43 -12.88
N SER A 43 3.47 34.57 -13.06
CA SER A 43 2.80 35.87 -13.19
C SER A 43 2.90 36.70 -11.91
N TYR A 44 2.74 36.08 -10.71
CA TYR A 44 2.95 36.76 -9.45
C TYR A 44 4.41 37.20 -9.24
N THR A 45 5.37 36.34 -9.55
CA THR A 45 6.80 36.66 -9.48
C THR A 45 7.14 37.84 -10.38
N LEU A 46 6.64 37.81 -11.60
CA LEU A 46 6.82 38.90 -12.55
C LEU A 46 6.20 40.21 -12.06
N SER A 47 4.96 40.16 -11.53
CA SER A 47 4.29 41.34 -10.94
C SER A 47 5.13 41.95 -9.81
N LYS A 48 5.66 41.15 -8.90
CA LYS A 48 6.47 41.66 -7.79
C LYS A 48 7.84 42.18 -8.23
N GLY A 49 8.45 41.53 -9.22
CA GLY A 49 9.71 42.00 -9.84
C GLY A 49 9.55 43.34 -10.54
N LEU A 50 8.48 43.50 -11.32
CA LEU A 50 8.16 44.76 -11.98
C LEU A 50 7.90 45.87 -10.95
N LYS A 51 7.12 45.61 -9.93
CA LYS A 51 6.89 46.57 -8.83
C LYS A 51 8.20 47.02 -8.16
N LEU A 52 9.14 46.07 -7.97
CA LEU A 52 10.45 46.42 -7.43
C LEU A 52 11.23 47.35 -8.34
N VAL A 53 11.17 47.15 -9.67
CA VAL A 53 11.79 48.02 -10.66
C VAL A 53 11.11 49.39 -10.69
N ASP A 54 9.76 49.46 -10.71
CA ASP A 54 8.99 50.70 -10.66
C ASP A 54 9.43 51.60 -9.50
N VAL A 55 9.52 51.01 -8.29
CA VAL A 55 9.90 51.75 -7.09
C VAL A 55 11.39 52.11 -7.05
N THR A 56 12.29 51.21 -7.54
CA THR A 56 13.76 51.39 -7.34
C THR A 56 14.38 52.20 -8.48
N VAL A 57 13.88 52.04 -9.73
CA VAL A 57 14.49 52.62 -10.92
C VAL A 57 13.71 53.85 -11.42
N LEU A 58 12.38 53.75 -11.40
CA LEU A 58 11.51 54.79 -11.95
C LEU A 58 11.01 55.78 -10.87
N GLY A 59 11.17 55.43 -9.57
CA GLY A 59 10.71 56.30 -8.47
C GLY A 59 9.18 56.45 -8.40
N VAL A 60 8.43 55.55 -9.04
CA VAL A 60 6.97 55.60 -9.13
C VAL A 60 6.37 54.77 -8.02
N ASP A 61 5.57 55.39 -7.17
CA ASP A 61 4.90 54.71 -6.02
C ASP A 61 3.62 53.94 -6.46
N HIS A 62 3.12 54.19 -7.66
CA HIS A 62 1.93 53.50 -8.18
C HIS A 62 2.34 52.30 -9.04
N PRO A 63 1.61 51.18 -8.93
CA PRO A 63 1.88 50.00 -9.76
C PRO A 63 1.65 50.37 -11.26
N SER A 64 2.58 49.95 -12.12
CA SER A 64 2.39 50.09 -13.54
C SER A 64 1.25 49.20 -14.06
N PHE A 65 0.62 49.61 -15.15
CA PHE A 65 -0.40 48.81 -15.86
C PHE A 65 0.02 47.35 -16.03
N ILE A 66 1.29 47.11 -16.37
CA ILE A 66 1.84 45.76 -16.55
C ILE A 66 1.84 44.97 -15.24
N THR A 67 2.15 45.62 -14.11
CA THR A 67 2.15 45.01 -12.77
C THR A 67 0.74 44.53 -12.39
N ASP A 68 -0.28 45.32 -12.68
CA ASP A 68 -1.66 44.95 -12.37
C ASP A 68 -2.18 43.84 -13.33
N LEU A 69 -1.84 43.95 -14.62
CA LEU A 69 -2.17 42.93 -15.63
C LEU A 69 -1.61 41.56 -15.25
N THR A 70 -0.34 41.53 -14.82
CA THR A 70 0.29 40.24 -14.40
C THR A 70 -0.34 39.67 -13.11
N THR A 71 -0.82 40.53 -12.21
CA THR A 71 -1.56 40.12 -11.02
C THR A 71 -2.92 39.51 -11.36
N VAL A 72 -3.66 40.13 -12.30
CA VAL A 72 -4.96 39.59 -12.76
C VAL A 72 -4.76 38.23 -13.46
N ALA A 73 -3.71 38.12 -14.29
CA ALA A 73 -3.37 36.87 -14.96
C ALA A 73 -3.05 35.75 -13.93
N ALA A 74 -2.34 36.06 -12.87
CA ALA A 74 -2.01 35.11 -11.81
C ALA A 74 -3.26 34.55 -11.12
N VAL A 75 -4.25 35.40 -10.82
CA VAL A 75 -5.55 34.96 -10.26
C VAL A 75 -6.28 34.06 -11.24
N GLY A 76 -6.31 34.42 -12.53
CA GLY A 76 -6.92 33.60 -13.58
C GLY A 76 -6.30 32.20 -13.70
N PHE A 77 -4.98 32.11 -13.69
CA PHE A 77 -4.29 30.81 -13.72
C PHE A 77 -4.50 29.99 -12.44
N THR A 78 -4.63 30.63 -11.27
CA THR A 78 -5.00 29.93 -10.04
C THR A 78 -6.40 29.30 -10.14
N LEU A 79 -7.36 30.05 -10.70
CA LEU A 79 -8.68 29.52 -10.99
C LEU A 79 -8.63 28.35 -11.99
N ALA A 80 -7.86 28.49 -13.06
CA ALA A 80 -7.66 27.44 -14.05
C ALA A 80 -7.01 26.17 -13.44
N ALA A 81 -6.09 26.32 -12.49
CA ALA A 81 -5.53 25.23 -11.74
C ALA A 81 -6.61 24.48 -10.93
N GLY A 82 -7.52 25.22 -10.28
CA GLY A 82 -8.68 24.65 -9.57
C GLY A 82 -9.59 23.84 -10.49
N PHE A 83 -9.93 24.38 -11.66
CA PHE A 83 -10.74 23.68 -12.67
C PHE A 83 -10.02 22.45 -13.22
N ALA A 84 -8.72 22.55 -13.50
CA ALA A 84 -7.91 21.40 -13.96
C ALA A 84 -7.84 20.29 -12.91
N HIS A 85 -7.70 20.67 -11.63
CA HIS A 85 -7.68 19.74 -10.51
C HIS A 85 -9.02 19.01 -10.34
N ARG A 86 -10.13 19.77 -10.37
CA ARG A 86 -11.46 19.22 -10.05
C ARG A 86 -12.08 18.42 -11.19
N TRP A 87 -11.94 18.88 -12.44
CA TRP A 87 -12.61 18.33 -13.62
C TRP A 87 -11.65 17.91 -14.75
N GLY A 88 -10.34 18.00 -14.57
CA GLY A 88 -9.37 17.72 -15.63
C GLY A 88 -9.44 18.72 -16.78
N TYR A 89 -9.95 19.94 -16.54
CA TYR A 89 -10.18 20.96 -17.56
C TYR A 89 -8.90 21.34 -18.30
N ARG A 90 -9.05 21.62 -19.62
CA ARG A 90 -7.99 22.13 -20.48
C ARG A 90 -8.35 23.54 -20.93
N LEU A 91 -7.49 24.51 -20.65
CA LEU A 91 -7.59 25.83 -21.27
C LEU A 91 -7.50 25.68 -22.80
N ARG A 92 -8.50 26.22 -23.50
CA ARG A 92 -8.51 26.37 -24.97
C ARG A 92 -8.00 27.76 -25.32
N ALA A 93 -7.52 27.95 -26.55
CA ALA A 93 -7.05 29.24 -27.00
C ALA A 93 -8.10 30.34 -26.78
N ARG A 94 -9.39 30.05 -27.03
CA ARG A 94 -10.49 30.98 -26.78
C ARG A 94 -10.61 31.41 -25.31
N ASP A 95 -10.38 30.50 -24.38
CA ASP A 95 -10.51 30.75 -22.93
C ASP A 95 -9.35 31.65 -22.48
N VAL A 96 -8.17 31.47 -23.05
CA VAL A 96 -7.00 32.34 -22.85
C VAL A 96 -7.26 33.76 -23.44
N LEU A 97 -7.84 33.85 -24.63
CA LEU A 97 -8.19 35.14 -25.24
C LEU A 97 -9.26 35.88 -24.44
N ILE A 98 -10.31 35.17 -24.00
CA ILE A 98 -11.36 35.74 -23.13
C ILE A 98 -10.74 36.21 -21.81
N GLY A 99 -9.94 35.35 -21.16
CA GLY A 99 -9.24 35.70 -19.92
C GLY A 99 -8.31 36.89 -20.07
N ALA A 100 -7.55 36.98 -21.15
CA ALA A 100 -6.70 38.12 -21.47
C ALA A 100 -7.52 39.41 -21.68
N GLY A 101 -8.63 39.34 -22.41
CA GLY A 101 -9.53 40.47 -22.61
C GLY A 101 -10.14 40.97 -21.30
N VAL A 102 -10.58 40.04 -20.42
CA VAL A 102 -11.08 40.37 -19.08
C VAL A 102 -9.98 40.99 -18.22
N ALA A 103 -8.77 40.44 -18.27
CA ALA A 103 -7.63 40.97 -17.52
C ALA A 103 -7.29 42.39 -17.93
N VAL A 104 -7.18 42.65 -19.24
CA VAL A 104 -6.94 44.02 -19.80
C VAL A 104 -8.07 44.96 -19.40
N GLY A 105 -9.33 44.53 -19.53
CA GLY A 105 -10.49 45.35 -19.17
C GLY A 105 -10.52 45.72 -17.68
N LEU A 106 -10.24 44.76 -16.77
CA LEU A 106 -10.17 45.04 -15.35
C LEU A 106 -9.00 45.96 -14.97
N THR A 107 -7.85 45.80 -15.61
CA THR A 107 -6.68 46.65 -15.37
C THR A 107 -6.94 48.07 -15.85
N LEU A 108 -7.46 48.25 -17.08
CA LEU A 108 -7.83 49.58 -17.61
C LEU A 108 -8.91 50.26 -16.75
N ALA A 109 -9.90 49.51 -16.29
CA ALA A 109 -10.91 50.06 -15.39
C ALA A 109 -10.33 50.51 -14.04
N GLY A 110 -9.32 49.78 -13.53
CA GLY A 110 -8.58 50.19 -12.31
C GLY A 110 -7.74 51.44 -12.50
N ASP A 111 -7.02 51.56 -13.62
CA ASP A 111 -6.10 52.69 -13.90
C ASP A 111 -6.81 53.98 -14.29
N LEU A 112 -7.94 53.90 -14.99
CA LEU A 112 -8.68 55.05 -15.50
C LEU A 112 -9.72 55.63 -14.54
N ALA A 113 -9.95 54.96 -13.42
CA ALA A 113 -11.10 55.27 -12.57
C ALA A 113 -10.69 55.86 -11.20
N ALA A 114 -11.67 56.56 -10.57
CA ALA A 114 -11.56 57.02 -9.19
C ALA A 114 -11.33 55.87 -8.20
N ASP A 115 -10.87 56.20 -6.99
CA ASP A 115 -10.54 55.25 -5.89
C ASP A 115 -11.56 54.14 -5.66
N ASP A 116 -12.85 54.41 -5.85
CA ASP A 116 -13.92 53.41 -5.67
C ASP A 116 -13.89 52.29 -6.70
N THR A 117 -13.41 52.56 -7.95
CA THR A 117 -13.30 51.50 -8.95
C THR A 117 -12.06 50.62 -8.73
N GLN A 118 -10.95 51.19 -8.25
CA GLN A 118 -9.78 50.42 -7.82
C GLN A 118 -10.16 49.44 -6.70
N ARG A 119 -10.94 49.92 -5.72
CA ARG A 119 -11.48 49.04 -4.63
C ARG A 119 -12.35 47.94 -5.23
N ALA A 120 -13.25 48.26 -6.16
CA ALA A 120 -14.12 47.28 -6.81
C ALA A 120 -13.33 46.18 -7.56
N VAL A 121 -12.27 46.55 -8.26
CA VAL A 121 -11.37 45.59 -8.92
C VAL A 121 -10.66 44.70 -7.91
N GLY A 122 -10.13 45.28 -6.83
CA GLY A 122 -9.49 44.53 -5.75
C GLY A 122 -10.40 43.52 -5.08
N VAL A 123 -11.65 43.91 -4.80
CA VAL A 123 -12.69 43.02 -4.24
C VAL A 123 -13.04 41.91 -5.23
N THR A 124 -13.23 42.24 -6.52
CA THR A 124 -13.54 41.25 -7.58
C THR A 124 -12.44 40.17 -7.66
N LEU A 125 -11.18 40.57 -7.67
CA LEU A 125 -10.05 39.66 -7.71
C LEU A 125 -9.98 38.77 -6.46
N GLY A 126 -10.30 39.33 -5.28
CA GLY A 126 -10.40 38.57 -4.05
C GLY A 126 -11.51 37.51 -4.10
N VAL A 127 -12.69 37.85 -4.63
CA VAL A 127 -13.82 36.92 -4.80
C VAL A 127 -13.44 35.79 -5.78
N VAL A 128 -12.80 36.12 -6.91
CA VAL A 128 -12.33 35.13 -7.88
C VAL A 128 -11.28 34.20 -7.24
N GLN A 129 -10.37 34.73 -6.44
CA GLN A 129 -9.37 33.97 -5.71
C GLN A 129 -10.01 33.01 -4.69
N MET A 130 -11.03 33.48 -3.93
CA MET A 130 -11.81 32.63 -3.03
C MET A 130 -12.52 31.51 -3.80
N GLY A 131 -13.15 31.83 -4.91
CA GLY A 131 -13.77 30.85 -5.80
C GLY A 131 -12.76 29.79 -6.27
N GLY A 132 -11.56 30.21 -6.67
CA GLY A 132 -10.44 29.29 -6.96
C GLY A 132 -10.10 28.37 -5.82
N GLY A 133 -10.03 28.89 -4.58
CA GLY A 133 -9.81 28.09 -3.38
C GLY A 133 -10.93 27.07 -3.13
N LEU A 134 -12.20 27.49 -3.28
CA LEU A 134 -13.35 26.60 -3.11
C LEU A 134 -13.41 25.47 -4.14
N LEU A 135 -12.79 25.61 -5.32
CA LEU A 135 -12.68 24.51 -6.29
C LEU A 135 -11.82 23.35 -5.78
N PHE A 136 -10.91 23.62 -4.86
CA PHE A 136 -10.14 22.60 -4.16
C PHE A 136 -10.91 22.03 -2.96
N TRP A 137 -12.07 22.62 -2.61
CA TRP A 137 -12.87 22.11 -1.51
C TRP A 137 -13.52 20.78 -1.89
N PRO A 138 -13.58 19.89 -0.96
CA PRO A 138 -14.02 18.52 -1.10
C PRO A 138 -15.47 18.37 -1.65
N SER A 139 -15.67 17.55 -2.69
CA SER A 139 -17.00 17.04 -3.03
C SER A 139 -17.28 15.78 -2.21
N GLN A 140 -18.50 15.64 -1.64
CA GLN A 140 -18.90 14.51 -0.77
C GLN A 140 -18.77 13.11 -1.41
N THR A 141 -18.46 13.03 -2.70
CA THR A 141 -18.39 11.79 -3.49
C THR A 141 -17.02 11.08 -3.50
N ARG A 142 -15.97 11.70 -2.94
CA ARG A 142 -14.63 11.06 -2.85
C ARG A 142 -14.28 10.76 -1.39
N SER A 143 -14.31 9.48 -1.01
CA SER A 143 -14.04 9.04 0.36
C SER A 143 -12.57 9.18 0.82
N ASN A 144 -11.63 9.39 -0.09
CA ASN A 144 -10.19 9.51 0.22
C ASN A 144 -9.71 10.94 0.00
N TRP A 145 -9.71 11.71 1.09
CA TRP A 145 -9.32 13.12 1.14
C TRP A 145 -7.88 13.26 1.54
N PHE A 146 -7.10 13.88 0.67
CA PHE A 146 -5.76 14.31 1.02
C PHE A 146 -5.86 15.58 1.91
N ARG A 147 -5.14 15.57 3.00
CA ARG A 147 -5.04 16.73 3.93
C ARG A 147 -4.54 17.96 3.20
N GLY A 148 -3.59 17.79 2.25
CA GLY A 148 -3.05 18.84 1.42
C GLY A 148 -4.09 19.58 0.57
N GLU A 149 -5.10 18.88 0.01
CA GLU A 149 -6.19 19.51 -0.76
C GLU A 149 -7.03 20.45 0.11
N ARG A 150 -7.38 20.02 1.32
CA ARG A 150 -8.13 20.85 2.28
C ARG A 150 -7.33 22.06 2.74
N LEU A 151 -6.05 21.89 3.01
CA LEU A 151 -5.18 22.98 3.40
C LEU A 151 -5.04 24.00 2.28
N LEU A 152 -4.84 23.55 1.04
CA LEU A 152 -4.75 24.44 -0.13
C LEU A 152 -6.04 25.22 -0.33
N ALA A 153 -7.21 24.56 -0.24
CA ALA A 153 -8.51 25.21 -0.31
C ALA A 153 -8.65 26.30 0.76
N ALA A 154 -8.33 25.98 2.01
CA ALA A 154 -8.43 26.92 3.13
C ALA A 154 -7.50 28.13 2.92
N PHE A 155 -6.23 27.90 2.57
CA PHE A 155 -5.27 28.99 2.40
C PHE A 155 -5.57 29.89 1.21
N LEU A 156 -6.00 29.34 0.08
CA LEU A 156 -6.41 30.15 -1.08
C LEU A 156 -7.68 30.97 -0.78
N THR A 157 -8.63 30.39 -0.04
CA THR A 157 -9.84 31.10 0.39
C THR A 157 -9.51 32.22 1.37
N LEU A 158 -8.68 31.96 2.39
CA LEU A 158 -8.20 32.97 3.32
C LEU A 158 -7.41 34.06 2.65
N TRP A 159 -6.63 33.71 1.63
CA TRP A 159 -5.89 34.70 0.86
C TRP A 159 -6.82 35.62 0.05
N GLY A 160 -7.87 35.06 -0.59
CA GLY A 160 -8.90 35.88 -1.25
C GLY A 160 -9.61 36.82 -0.28
N LEU A 161 -9.97 36.31 0.90
CA LEU A 161 -10.59 37.12 1.99
C LEU A 161 -9.67 38.23 2.47
N HIS A 162 -8.39 37.92 2.69
CA HIS A 162 -7.37 38.92 3.06
C HIS A 162 -7.27 40.03 2.01
N ARG A 163 -7.27 39.66 0.73
CA ARG A 163 -7.25 40.62 -0.40
C ARG A 163 -8.48 41.54 -0.39
N ILE A 164 -9.67 41.01 -0.12
CA ILE A 164 -10.90 41.80 0.01
C ILE A 164 -10.77 42.75 1.19
N ALA A 165 -10.39 42.27 2.36
CA ALA A 165 -10.29 43.06 3.58
C ALA A 165 -9.34 44.25 3.44
N THR A 166 -8.23 44.08 2.71
CA THR A 166 -7.25 45.17 2.49
C THR A 166 -7.79 46.32 1.65
N GLN A 167 -8.90 46.15 0.91
CA GLN A 167 -9.55 47.24 0.17
C GLN A 167 -10.32 48.22 1.07
N PHE A 168 -10.69 47.80 2.26
CA PHE A 168 -11.49 48.60 3.20
C PHE A 168 -10.69 49.19 4.34
N VAL A 169 -9.39 48.89 4.44
CA VAL A 169 -8.49 49.38 5.47
C VAL A 169 -7.53 50.40 4.85
N SER A 170 -7.59 51.66 5.29
CA SER A 170 -6.63 52.67 4.89
C SER A 170 -5.29 52.38 5.58
N ILE A 171 -4.34 51.82 4.85
CA ILE A 171 -3.03 51.38 5.36
C ILE A 171 -2.01 52.38 4.92
N VAL A 172 -1.44 53.11 5.89
CA VAL A 172 -0.36 54.05 5.61
C VAL A 172 0.94 53.30 5.35
N PRO A 173 1.61 53.54 4.20
CA PRO A 173 2.88 52.90 3.88
C PRO A 173 3.93 53.13 4.98
N GLY A 174 4.61 52.04 5.42
CA GLY A 174 5.60 52.10 6.50
C GLY A 174 5.05 52.01 7.91
N SER A 175 3.74 52.02 8.11
CA SER A 175 3.10 51.83 9.42
C SER A 175 3.19 50.37 9.87
N THR A 176 3.03 50.14 11.18
CA THR A 176 2.95 48.78 11.75
C THR A 176 1.81 47.97 11.10
N GLY A 177 0.67 48.59 10.79
CA GLY A 177 -0.45 47.97 10.08
C GLY A 177 -0.05 47.48 8.67
N TYR A 178 0.72 48.27 7.94
CA TYR A 178 1.27 47.89 6.63
C TYR A 178 2.16 46.66 6.74
N LEU A 179 3.05 46.62 7.75
CA LEU A 179 3.95 45.47 7.98
C LEU A 179 3.16 44.20 8.30
N VAL A 180 2.15 44.28 9.17
CA VAL A 180 1.32 43.15 9.58
C VAL A 180 0.54 42.57 8.38
N VAL A 181 -0.10 43.40 7.58
CA VAL A 181 -0.86 42.99 6.40
C VAL A 181 0.01 42.26 5.40
N HIS A 182 1.22 42.78 5.13
CA HIS A 182 2.15 42.12 4.22
C HIS A 182 2.74 40.84 4.78
N ALA A 183 3.00 40.78 6.09
CA ALA A 183 3.46 39.55 6.76
C ALA A 183 2.40 38.44 6.66
N VAL A 184 1.11 38.76 6.91
CA VAL A 184 0.02 37.82 6.75
C VAL A 184 -0.09 37.33 5.28
N PHE A 185 0.03 38.23 4.31
CA PHE A 185 0.03 37.89 2.90
C PHE A 185 1.14 36.90 2.53
N ILE A 186 2.38 37.18 2.96
CA ILE A 186 3.54 36.30 2.72
C ILE A 186 3.32 34.94 3.41
N LEU A 187 2.81 34.93 4.65
CA LEU A 187 2.54 33.71 5.40
C LEU A 187 1.52 32.82 4.69
N LEU A 188 0.35 33.36 4.30
CA LEU A 188 -0.69 32.62 3.59
C LEU A 188 -0.18 32.02 2.28
N TYR A 189 0.70 32.76 1.63
CA TYR A 189 1.32 32.34 0.39
C TYR A 189 2.28 31.14 0.60
N PHE A 190 3.16 31.20 1.59
CA PHE A 190 4.01 30.06 1.94
C PHE A 190 3.19 28.83 2.34
N LEU A 191 2.16 29.03 3.16
CA LEU A 191 1.29 27.96 3.60
C LEU A 191 0.57 27.27 2.43
N SER A 192 0.18 28.01 1.40
CA SER A 192 -0.40 27.41 0.17
C SER A 192 0.59 26.51 -0.55
N THR A 193 1.87 26.87 -0.58
CA THR A 193 2.91 26.02 -1.18
C THR A 193 3.16 24.75 -0.38
N PHE A 194 3.21 24.86 0.95
CA PHE A 194 3.28 23.68 1.81
C PHE A 194 2.09 22.75 1.62
N ALA A 195 0.89 23.29 1.46
CA ALA A 195 -0.31 22.51 1.18
C ALA A 195 -0.20 21.72 -0.14
N VAL A 196 0.37 22.32 -1.19
CA VAL A 196 0.64 21.63 -2.47
C VAL A 196 1.68 20.51 -2.29
N ILE A 197 2.76 20.77 -1.56
CA ILE A 197 3.79 19.76 -1.27
C ILE A 197 3.17 18.57 -0.51
N ILE A 198 2.40 18.84 0.54
CA ILE A 198 1.70 17.80 1.32
C ILE A 198 0.80 16.97 0.39
N MET A 199 0.01 17.63 -0.46
CA MET A 199 -0.88 16.97 -1.41
C MET A 199 -0.11 16.03 -2.37
N VAL A 200 1.06 16.46 -2.87
CA VAL A 200 1.91 15.65 -3.75
C VAL A 200 2.46 14.44 -3.01
N LEU A 201 2.98 14.63 -1.81
CA LEU A 201 3.53 13.56 -0.99
C LEU A 201 2.46 12.51 -0.62
N GLU A 202 1.26 12.96 -0.25
CA GLU A 202 0.14 12.07 0.06
C GLU A 202 -0.27 11.23 -1.16
N ARG A 203 -0.32 11.84 -2.36
CA ARG A 203 -0.61 11.14 -3.62
C ARG A 203 0.48 10.13 -3.95
N ALA A 204 1.74 10.53 -3.93
CA ALA A 204 2.87 9.65 -4.22
C ALA A 204 2.89 8.43 -3.28
N ARG A 205 2.61 8.65 -1.98
CA ARG A 205 2.48 7.56 -1.00
C ARG A 205 1.33 6.62 -1.34
N SER A 206 0.16 7.16 -1.67
CA SER A 206 -1.02 6.36 -2.04
C SER A 206 -0.77 5.52 -3.30
N ASP A 207 -0.13 6.10 -4.33
CA ASP A 207 0.19 5.41 -5.57
C ASP A 207 1.25 4.32 -5.34
N SER A 208 2.26 4.59 -4.50
CA SER A 208 3.26 3.60 -4.10
C SER A 208 2.61 2.40 -3.40
N VAL A 209 1.71 2.62 -2.44
CA VAL A 209 0.98 1.53 -1.74
C VAL A 209 0.15 0.71 -2.74
N ARG A 210 -0.55 1.36 -3.67
CA ARG A 210 -1.34 0.67 -4.71
C ARG A 210 -0.46 -0.14 -5.67
N LEU A 211 0.69 0.41 -6.06
CA LEU A 211 1.62 -0.28 -6.95
C LEU A 211 2.21 -1.53 -6.27
N HIS A 212 2.62 -1.41 -5.02
CA HIS A 212 3.12 -2.55 -4.25
C HIS A 212 2.05 -3.64 -4.08
N ALA A 213 0.78 -3.26 -3.87
CA ALA A 213 -0.31 -4.23 -3.81
C ALA A 213 -0.50 -4.97 -5.15
N ARG A 214 -0.43 -4.26 -6.28
CA ARG A 214 -0.52 -4.86 -7.63
C ARG A 214 0.68 -5.75 -7.95
N LEU A 215 1.89 -5.33 -7.57
CA LEU A 215 3.09 -6.16 -7.76
C LEU A 215 2.99 -7.47 -7.00
N ARG A 216 2.59 -7.43 -5.72
CA ARG A 216 2.36 -8.64 -4.92
C ARG A 216 1.32 -9.56 -5.53
N GLU A 217 0.25 -9.01 -6.09
CA GLU A 217 -0.78 -9.80 -6.76
C GLU A 217 -0.26 -10.43 -8.06
N ALA A 218 0.51 -9.66 -8.86
CA ALA A 218 1.14 -10.18 -10.08
C ALA A 218 2.17 -11.28 -9.78
N GLU A 219 3.01 -11.10 -8.76
CA GLU A 219 3.94 -12.13 -8.29
C GLU A 219 3.21 -13.40 -7.84
N ARG A 220 2.10 -13.24 -7.11
CA ARG A 220 1.26 -14.40 -6.72
C ARG A 220 0.70 -15.15 -7.91
N LEU A 221 0.18 -14.42 -8.91
CA LEU A 221 -0.37 -15.03 -10.12
C LEU A 221 0.71 -15.71 -10.97
N ALA A 222 1.91 -15.11 -11.05
CA ALA A 222 3.04 -15.71 -11.75
C ALA A 222 3.47 -17.02 -11.06
N THR A 223 3.65 -17.00 -9.74
CA THR A 223 3.97 -18.20 -8.96
C THR A 223 2.88 -19.28 -9.09
N ALA A 224 1.59 -18.87 -9.02
CA ALA A 224 0.49 -19.81 -9.22
C ALA A 224 0.46 -20.37 -10.64
N GLY A 225 0.86 -19.59 -11.65
CA GLY A 225 0.97 -20.04 -13.06
C GLY A 225 2.09 -21.07 -13.27
N GLU A 226 3.27 -20.84 -12.71
CA GLU A 226 4.37 -21.82 -12.74
C GLU A 226 3.98 -23.13 -12.03
N LEU A 227 3.31 -23.00 -10.88
CA LEU A 227 2.85 -24.14 -10.11
C LEU A 227 1.70 -24.91 -10.80
N ALA A 228 0.85 -24.24 -11.58
CA ALA A 228 -0.23 -24.88 -12.32
C ALA A 228 0.30 -25.88 -13.38
N ALA A 229 1.48 -25.64 -13.95
CA ALA A 229 2.12 -26.57 -14.86
C ALA A 229 2.57 -27.86 -14.13
N GLY A 230 3.18 -27.75 -12.96
CA GLY A 230 3.55 -28.90 -12.11
C GLY A 230 2.31 -29.68 -11.65
N MET A 231 1.25 -28.95 -11.22
CA MET A 231 -0.02 -29.58 -10.83
C MET A 231 -0.71 -30.34 -11.96
N ALA A 232 -0.66 -29.83 -13.21
CA ALA A 232 -1.27 -30.52 -14.34
C ALA A 232 -0.70 -31.93 -14.49
N HIS A 233 0.60 -32.11 -14.23
CA HIS A 233 1.23 -33.43 -14.20
C HIS A 233 0.81 -34.26 -13.01
N GLU A 234 0.74 -33.67 -11.80
CA GLU A 234 0.36 -34.39 -10.58
C GLU A 234 -1.14 -34.76 -10.54
N ILE A 235 -2.01 -33.99 -11.18
CA ILE A 235 -3.44 -34.32 -11.35
C ILE A 235 -3.63 -35.40 -12.43
N ARG A 236 -2.88 -35.33 -13.55
CA ARG A 236 -2.99 -36.28 -14.65
C ARG A 236 -2.66 -37.70 -14.23
N ASN A 237 -1.68 -37.91 -13.37
CA ASN A 237 -1.25 -39.24 -12.93
C ASN A 237 -2.34 -39.98 -12.17
N PRO A 238 -2.93 -39.51 -11.05
CA PRO A 238 -4.02 -40.19 -10.36
C PRO A 238 -5.26 -40.29 -11.24
N LEU A 239 -5.54 -39.32 -12.12
CA LEU A 239 -6.67 -39.37 -13.03
C LEU A 239 -6.51 -40.50 -14.05
N ALA A 240 -5.33 -40.71 -14.61
CA ALA A 240 -5.03 -41.83 -15.48
C ALA A 240 -5.17 -43.17 -14.75
N ALA A 241 -4.70 -43.28 -13.52
CA ALA A 241 -4.88 -44.48 -12.70
C ALA A 241 -6.38 -44.77 -12.40
N ILE A 242 -7.16 -43.72 -12.11
CA ILE A 242 -8.61 -43.85 -11.91
C ILE A 242 -9.29 -44.32 -13.21
N LEU A 243 -8.95 -43.74 -14.36
CA LEU A 243 -9.51 -44.14 -15.66
C LEU A 243 -9.17 -45.61 -16.00
N ASN A 244 -7.92 -46.01 -15.80
CA ASN A 244 -7.51 -47.40 -16.03
C ASN A 244 -8.23 -48.38 -15.08
N ALA A 245 -8.35 -48.02 -13.79
CA ALA A 245 -9.08 -48.87 -12.83
C ALA A 245 -10.58 -48.96 -13.16
N THR A 246 -11.20 -47.88 -13.67
CA THR A 246 -12.58 -47.91 -14.13
C THR A 246 -12.75 -48.72 -15.39
N ALA A 247 -11.83 -48.64 -16.35
CA ALA A 247 -11.85 -49.47 -17.55
C ALA A 247 -11.77 -50.98 -17.20
N LEU A 248 -10.85 -51.36 -16.32
CA LEU A 248 -10.75 -52.74 -15.83
C LEU A 248 -12.01 -53.25 -15.12
N LEU A 249 -12.76 -52.38 -14.47
CA LEU A 249 -14.01 -52.75 -13.77
C LEU A 249 -15.24 -52.81 -14.72
N THR A 250 -15.17 -52.14 -15.87
CA THR A 250 -16.27 -52.02 -16.85
C THR A 250 -16.12 -52.96 -18.07
N ASP A 251 -14.88 -53.26 -18.46
CA ASP A 251 -14.64 -54.26 -19.49
C ASP A 251 -14.99 -55.65 -18.95
N ASP A 252 -15.57 -56.50 -19.80
CA ASP A 252 -16.04 -57.85 -19.51
C ASP A 252 -14.88 -58.83 -19.21
N THR A 253 -13.88 -58.37 -18.45
CA THR A 253 -12.78 -59.18 -17.96
C THR A 253 -13.22 -59.99 -16.75
N ASP A 254 -12.98 -61.28 -16.76
CA ASP A 254 -13.20 -62.24 -15.65
C ASP A 254 -12.28 -61.91 -14.45
N LEU A 255 -12.54 -60.76 -13.83
CA LEU A 255 -11.84 -60.39 -12.59
C LEU A 255 -12.32 -61.26 -11.43
N THR A 256 -11.39 -61.86 -10.75
CA THR A 256 -11.69 -62.56 -9.49
C THR A 256 -12.24 -61.56 -8.46
N PRO A 257 -12.99 -62.00 -7.45
CA PRO A 257 -13.48 -61.14 -6.36
C PRO A 257 -12.37 -60.37 -5.65
N ASP A 258 -11.17 -60.92 -5.51
CA ASP A 258 -10.02 -60.31 -4.87
C ASP A 258 -9.39 -59.22 -5.75
N GLU A 259 -9.27 -59.45 -7.07
CA GLU A 259 -8.78 -58.47 -8.03
C GLU A 259 -9.73 -57.28 -8.12
N ARG A 260 -11.05 -57.52 -8.11
CA ARG A 260 -12.07 -56.47 -8.11
C ARG A 260 -12.00 -55.63 -6.84
N ALA A 261 -11.84 -56.28 -5.68
CA ALA A 261 -11.68 -55.59 -4.38
C ALA A 261 -10.39 -54.73 -4.37
N SER A 262 -9.28 -55.27 -4.87
CA SER A 262 -8.00 -54.60 -5.01
C SER A 262 -8.09 -53.36 -5.91
N THR A 263 -8.73 -53.48 -7.08
CA THR A 263 -8.93 -52.40 -8.05
C THR A 263 -9.80 -51.28 -7.46
N LEU A 264 -10.88 -51.62 -6.73
CA LEU A 264 -11.72 -50.64 -6.01
C LEU A 264 -10.94 -49.92 -4.90
N ALA A 265 -10.06 -50.64 -4.19
CA ALA A 265 -9.22 -50.03 -3.18
C ALA A 265 -8.19 -49.03 -3.76
N ALA A 266 -7.57 -49.41 -4.89
CA ALA A 266 -6.68 -48.52 -5.65
C ALA A 266 -7.40 -47.26 -6.12
N LEU A 267 -8.60 -47.40 -6.72
CA LEU A 267 -9.42 -46.28 -7.17
C LEU A 267 -9.77 -45.32 -6.06
N ARG A 268 -10.16 -45.83 -4.88
CA ARG A 268 -10.41 -44.99 -3.68
C ARG A 268 -9.17 -44.27 -3.22
N THR A 269 -8.01 -44.87 -3.30
CA THR A 269 -6.73 -44.29 -2.88
C THR A 269 -6.36 -43.13 -3.79
N GLU A 270 -6.45 -43.31 -5.11
CA GLU A 270 -6.13 -42.26 -6.08
C GLU A 270 -7.15 -41.12 -6.06
N ALA A 271 -8.44 -41.38 -5.86
CA ALA A 271 -9.44 -40.36 -5.66
C ALA A 271 -9.17 -39.50 -4.39
N ARG A 272 -8.76 -40.11 -3.31
CA ARG A 272 -8.36 -39.40 -2.08
C ARG A 272 -7.09 -38.59 -2.29
N ARG A 273 -6.12 -39.11 -3.06
CA ARG A 273 -4.89 -38.39 -3.42
C ARG A 273 -5.19 -37.15 -4.24
N LEU A 274 -6.04 -37.27 -5.25
CA LEU A 274 -6.46 -36.15 -6.11
C LEU A 274 -7.16 -35.04 -5.29
N ASN A 275 -8.05 -35.43 -4.40
CA ASN A 275 -8.74 -34.47 -3.52
C ASN A 275 -7.76 -33.75 -2.59
N ARG A 276 -6.72 -34.43 -2.08
CA ARG A 276 -5.67 -33.80 -1.26
C ARG A 276 -4.85 -32.79 -2.09
N ILE A 277 -4.36 -33.19 -3.27
CA ILE A 277 -3.61 -32.29 -4.16
C ILE A 277 -4.41 -31.03 -4.47
N LEU A 278 -5.71 -31.18 -4.80
CA LEU A 278 -6.58 -30.04 -5.07
C LEU A 278 -6.78 -29.14 -3.85
N SER A 279 -6.99 -29.74 -2.66
CA SER A 279 -7.15 -28.99 -1.40
C SER A 279 -5.88 -28.21 -1.05
N ASP A 280 -4.72 -28.86 -1.13
CA ASP A 280 -3.43 -28.25 -0.84
C ASP A 280 -3.15 -27.07 -1.82
N PHE A 281 -3.48 -27.23 -3.10
CA PHE A 281 -3.36 -26.15 -4.07
C PHE A 281 -4.29 -24.97 -3.79
N LEU A 282 -5.57 -25.25 -3.50
CA LEU A 282 -6.51 -24.17 -3.17
C LEU A 282 -6.09 -23.38 -1.93
N GLN A 283 -5.49 -24.06 -0.94
CA GLN A 283 -4.91 -23.41 0.23
C GLN A 283 -3.66 -22.61 -0.13
N PHE A 284 -2.82 -23.12 -1.00
CA PHE A 284 -1.66 -22.40 -1.52
C PHE A 284 -2.08 -21.16 -2.33
N ALA A 285 -3.05 -21.28 -3.24
CA ALA A 285 -3.51 -20.22 -4.13
C ALA A 285 -4.28 -19.09 -3.40
N ARG A 286 -4.94 -19.39 -2.27
CA ARG A 286 -5.69 -18.43 -1.46
C ARG A 286 -5.08 -18.30 -0.06
N PRO A 287 -3.99 -17.56 0.12
CA PRO A 287 -3.48 -17.30 1.46
C PRO A 287 -4.52 -16.47 2.22
N GLN A 288 -5.07 -17.04 3.27
CA GLN A 288 -5.91 -16.28 4.20
C GLN A 288 -5.00 -15.40 5.04
N GLU A 289 -5.33 -14.10 5.13
CA GLU A 289 -4.68 -13.23 6.12
C GLU A 289 -4.88 -13.84 7.52
N ALA A 290 -3.79 -13.94 8.28
CA ALA A 290 -3.84 -14.52 9.62
C ALA A 290 -4.74 -13.67 10.54
N ARG A 291 -5.83 -14.26 11.01
CA ARG A 291 -6.74 -13.63 11.99
C ARG A 291 -6.20 -13.88 13.40
N ARG A 292 -5.14 -13.16 13.75
CA ARG A 292 -4.46 -13.32 15.02
C ARG A 292 -5.35 -12.89 16.18
N LYS A 293 -5.52 -13.78 17.15
CA LYS A 293 -6.22 -13.54 18.41
C LYS A 293 -5.37 -14.08 19.56
N GLN A 294 -5.49 -13.46 20.73
CA GLN A 294 -4.83 -13.95 21.93
C GLN A 294 -5.29 -15.39 22.24
N GLY A 295 -4.35 -16.32 22.19
CA GLY A 295 -4.61 -17.76 22.36
C GLY A 295 -3.59 -18.46 23.26
N ASP A 296 -3.91 -19.65 23.68
CA ASP A 296 -3.00 -20.53 24.38
C ASP A 296 -2.53 -21.65 23.44
N ILE A 297 -1.23 -21.67 23.14
CA ILE A 297 -0.63 -22.66 22.24
C ILE A 297 -0.75 -24.09 22.75
N ARG A 298 -0.91 -24.27 24.09
CA ARG A 298 -1.13 -25.58 24.73
C ARG A 298 -2.35 -26.27 24.16
N GLU A 299 -3.45 -25.52 23.94
CA GLU A 299 -4.69 -26.06 23.38
C GLU A 299 -4.47 -26.60 21.95
N VAL A 300 -3.65 -25.94 21.15
CA VAL A 300 -3.31 -26.35 19.77
C VAL A 300 -2.53 -27.68 19.83
N VAL A 301 -1.49 -27.74 20.64
CA VAL A 301 -0.64 -28.95 20.75
C VAL A 301 -1.42 -30.14 21.31
N GLN A 302 -2.27 -29.90 22.30
CA GLN A 302 -3.15 -30.95 22.86
C GLN A 302 -4.14 -31.45 21.81
N HIS A 303 -4.76 -30.53 21.05
CA HIS A 303 -5.70 -30.89 19.99
C HIS A 303 -5.02 -31.76 18.91
N VAL A 304 -3.89 -31.33 18.35
CA VAL A 304 -3.18 -32.10 17.33
C VAL A 304 -2.65 -33.42 17.87
N SER A 305 -2.11 -33.47 19.09
CA SER A 305 -1.65 -34.71 19.67
C SER A 305 -2.79 -35.73 19.88
N SER A 306 -3.99 -35.26 20.23
CA SER A 306 -5.18 -36.11 20.35
C SER A 306 -5.63 -36.69 19.01
N LEU A 307 -5.57 -35.87 17.93
CA LEU A 307 -5.88 -36.34 16.58
C LEU A 307 -4.92 -37.45 16.11
N ILE A 308 -3.61 -37.30 16.38
CA ILE A 308 -2.60 -38.28 15.97
C ILE A 308 -2.78 -39.57 16.77
N ARG A 309 -3.02 -39.50 18.08
CA ARG A 309 -3.29 -40.69 18.94
C ARG A 309 -4.58 -41.41 18.53
N GLY A 310 -5.57 -40.68 17.99
CA GLY A 310 -6.84 -41.25 17.52
C GLY A 310 -6.73 -41.94 16.16
N ASP A 311 -5.76 -41.53 15.29
CA ASP A 311 -5.59 -42.11 13.96
C ASP A 311 -4.72 -43.38 13.98
N ARG A 312 -5.33 -44.48 14.48
CA ARG A 312 -4.65 -45.80 14.51
C ARG A 312 -4.33 -46.36 13.14
N SER A 313 -4.88 -45.84 12.06
CA SER A 313 -4.60 -46.28 10.70
C SER A 313 -3.25 -45.78 10.22
N ARG A 314 -2.90 -44.53 10.55
CA ARG A 314 -1.62 -43.92 10.15
C ARG A 314 -0.54 -44.02 11.23
N ALA A 315 -0.92 -44.02 12.50
CA ALA A 315 0.00 -44.01 13.63
C ALA A 315 -0.23 -45.23 14.56
N PRO A 316 -0.20 -46.47 14.04
CA PRO A 316 -0.59 -47.66 14.82
C PRO A 316 0.31 -47.94 16.04
N ARG A 317 1.59 -47.51 15.99
CA ARG A 317 2.61 -47.73 17.04
C ARG A 317 3.49 -46.49 17.25
N VAL A 318 2.90 -45.30 17.20
CA VAL A 318 3.63 -44.04 17.49
C VAL A 318 3.43 -43.66 18.95
N ASP A 319 4.57 -43.53 19.69
CA ASP A 319 4.58 -42.97 21.05
C ASP A 319 4.57 -41.45 20.99
N VAL A 320 3.41 -40.82 21.24
CA VAL A 320 3.25 -39.33 21.15
C VAL A 320 3.51 -38.72 22.53
N ARG A 321 4.60 -37.96 22.64
CA ARG A 321 4.98 -37.19 23.83
C ARG A 321 4.71 -35.71 23.64
N VAL A 322 4.21 -35.07 24.69
CA VAL A 322 3.93 -33.60 24.68
C VAL A 322 4.61 -33.01 25.92
N ALA A 323 5.42 -32.00 25.68
CA ALA A 323 6.05 -31.23 26.76
C ALA A 323 5.82 -29.74 26.48
N VAL A 324 5.21 -29.02 27.39
CA VAL A 324 4.95 -27.60 27.28
C VAL A 324 5.49 -26.89 28.50
N ASP A 325 6.41 -25.96 28.31
CA ASP A 325 6.96 -25.11 29.35
C ASP A 325 5.82 -24.25 29.96
N PRO A 326 5.59 -24.29 31.27
CA PRO A 326 4.61 -23.44 31.94
C PRO A 326 4.85 -21.93 31.75
N ALA A 327 6.10 -21.50 31.49
CA ALA A 327 6.48 -20.12 31.31
C ALA A 327 6.08 -19.54 29.95
N VAL A 328 5.58 -20.34 28.98
CA VAL A 328 5.10 -19.85 27.69
C VAL A 328 3.82 -19.05 27.90
N PRO A 329 3.85 -17.74 27.54
CA PRO A 329 2.70 -16.87 27.69
C PRO A 329 1.65 -17.11 26.62
N ARG A 330 0.45 -16.58 26.81
CA ARG A 330 -0.53 -16.42 25.73
C ARG A 330 0.00 -15.35 24.76
N PHE A 331 -0.19 -15.56 23.45
CA PHE A 331 0.22 -14.63 22.41
C PHE A 331 -0.78 -14.60 21.26
N ALA A 332 -0.63 -13.63 20.34
CA ALA A 332 -1.55 -13.43 19.23
C ALA A 332 -1.19 -14.32 18.05
N PHE A 333 -2.04 -15.29 17.71
CA PHE A 333 -1.91 -16.16 16.54
C PHE A 333 -3.27 -16.56 15.97
N ASP A 334 -3.29 -17.07 14.75
CA ASP A 334 -4.47 -17.68 14.13
C ASP A 334 -4.50 -19.18 14.50
N ARG A 335 -5.45 -19.55 15.35
CA ARG A 335 -5.55 -20.90 15.90
C ARG A 335 -5.67 -21.97 14.82
N ASP A 336 -6.50 -21.73 13.81
CA ASP A 336 -6.79 -22.73 12.78
C ASP A 336 -5.59 -22.92 11.85
N GLN A 337 -4.91 -21.83 11.51
CA GLN A 337 -3.68 -21.87 10.71
C GLN A 337 -2.54 -22.58 11.47
N VAL A 338 -2.37 -22.34 12.77
CA VAL A 338 -1.31 -22.98 13.55
C VAL A 338 -1.62 -24.48 13.78
N ILE A 339 -2.90 -24.86 13.97
CA ILE A 339 -3.32 -26.27 13.94
C ILE A 339 -2.92 -26.93 12.63
N GLN A 340 -3.19 -26.28 11.51
CA GLN A 340 -2.86 -26.78 10.16
C GLN A 340 -1.36 -27.00 9.98
N VAL A 341 -0.53 -26.02 10.38
CA VAL A 341 0.95 -26.14 10.31
C VAL A 341 1.43 -27.31 11.16
N LEU A 342 0.99 -27.36 12.42
CA LEU A 342 1.40 -28.42 13.34
C LEU A 342 0.95 -29.81 12.86
N TRP A 343 -0.27 -29.91 12.32
CA TRP A 343 -0.78 -31.13 11.72
C TRP A 343 0.06 -31.59 10.53
N ASN A 344 0.38 -30.68 9.60
CA ASN A 344 1.20 -31.00 8.41
C ASN A 344 2.60 -31.52 8.80
N VAL A 345 3.25 -30.85 9.75
CA VAL A 345 4.58 -31.23 10.23
C VAL A 345 4.52 -32.55 10.98
N ALA A 346 3.54 -32.73 11.86
CA ALA A 346 3.38 -33.96 12.64
C ALA A 346 3.02 -35.17 11.75
N LEU A 347 2.19 -34.98 10.72
CA LEU A 347 1.86 -36.03 9.76
C LEU A 347 3.09 -36.42 8.95
N ASN A 348 3.92 -35.47 8.50
CA ASN A 348 5.18 -35.77 7.85
C ASN A 348 6.13 -36.61 8.73
N ALA A 349 6.18 -36.31 10.03
CA ALA A 349 6.96 -37.06 11.02
C ALA A 349 6.43 -38.51 11.18
N VAL A 350 5.11 -38.68 11.30
CA VAL A 350 4.48 -40.01 11.39
C VAL A 350 4.75 -40.86 10.18
N GLU A 351 4.67 -40.26 8.99
CA GLU A 351 4.98 -40.93 7.71
C GLU A 351 6.44 -41.31 7.59
N ALA A 352 7.39 -40.43 8.03
CA ALA A 352 8.82 -40.72 8.03
C ALA A 352 9.21 -41.86 8.96
N MET A 353 8.39 -42.13 9.95
CA MET A 353 8.52 -43.26 10.88
C MET A 353 7.76 -44.54 10.43
N ASN A 354 7.10 -44.54 9.27
CA ASN A 354 6.23 -45.63 8.82
C ASN A 354 5.20 -46.05 9.89
N GLY A 355 4.65 -45.08 10.63
CA GLY A 355 3.69 -45.29 11.69
C GLY A 355 4.22 -45.97 12.96
N ARG A 356 5.54 -46.06 13.15
CA ARG A 356 6.20 -46.70 14.31
C ARG A 356 7.38 -45.87 14.78
N GLY A 357 7.38 -45.44 16.02
CA GLY A 357 8.46 -44.63 16.58
C GLY A 357 7.98 -43.66 17.65
N ARG A 358 8.76 -42.63 17.92
CA ARG A 358 8.42 -41.58 18.88
C ARG A 358 8.25 -40.24 18.18
N LEU A 359 7.12 -39.59 18.44
CA LEU A 359 6.82 -38.23 18.08
C LEU A 359 6.81 -37.36 19.31
N SER A 360 7.71 -36.38 19.40
CA SER A 360 7.76 -35.41 20.50
C SER A 360 7.30 -34.05 20.04
N LEU A 361 6.32 -33.47 20.73
CA LEU A 361 5.82 -32.12 20.56
C LEU A 361 6.27 -31.29 21.77
N GLU A 362 7.14 -30.32 21.56
CA GLU A 362 7.73 -29.48 22.61
C GLU A 362 7.41 -28.03 22.38
N VAL A 363 6.98 -27.32 23.42
CA VAL A 363 6.81 -25.85 23.36
C VAL A 363 7.62 -25.21 24.45
N ASN A 364 8.48 -24.29 24.07
CA ASN A 364 9.31 -23.52 25.00
C ASN A 364 9.44 -22.06 24.56
N ARG A 365 10.07 -21.26 25.41
CA ARG A 365 10.43 -19.89 25.08
C ARG A 365 11.91 -19.83 24.67
N GLN A 366 12.22 -19.29 23.49
CA GLN A 366 13.56 -19.18 22.96
C GLN A 366 13.82 -17.78 22.38
N ASN A 367 14.80 -17.06 22.90
CA ASN A 367 15.24 -15.74 22.38
C ASN A 367 14.13 -14.70 22.17
N GLY A 368 13.08 -14.74 23.00
CA GLY A 368 11.94 -13.82 22.85
C GLY A 368 10.81 -14.36 21.97
N ASP A 369 10.96 -15.51 21.34
CA ASP A 369 9.96 -16.21 20.53
C ASP A 369 9.33 -17.37 21.31
N VAL A 370 8.17 -17.82 20.85
CA VAL A 370 7.60 -19.13 21.21
C VAL A 370 8.09 -20.14 20.19
N ALA A 371 8.86 -21.12 20.64
CA ALA A 371 9.35 -22.22 19.83
C ALA A 371 8.45 -23.45 20.02
N LEU A 372 7.82 -23.91 18.94
CA LEU A 372 7.06 -25.14 18.86
C LEU A 372 7.83 -26.15 18.02
N SER A 373 8.44 -27.14 18.66
CA SER A 373 9.27 -28.17 18.02
C SER A 373 8.51 -29.48 17.86
N VAL A 374 8.62 -30.08 16.69
CA VAL A 374 8.14 -31.42 16.37
C VAL A 374 9.35 -32.28 16.04
N SER A 375 9.60 -33.34 16.83
CA SER A 375 10.73 -34.24 16.61
C SER A 375 10.24 -35.66 16.40
N ASP A 376 10.77 -36.35 15.42
CA ASP A 376 10.52 -37.76 15.10
C ASP A 376 11.78 -38.62 15.19
N THR A 377 11.59 -39.93 15.26
CA THR A 377 12.68 -40.93 15.19
C THR A 377 12.65 -41.69 13.86
N GLY A 378 12.30 -41.00 12.77
CA GLY A 378 12.19 -41.59 11.44
C GLY A 378 13.51 -41.70 10.71
N GLY A 379 13.44 -41.87 9.40
CA GLY A 379 14.61 -42.06 8.54
C GLY A 379 15.51 -40.84 8.37
N GLY A 380 15.05 -39.67 8.79
CA GLY A 380 15.78 -38.39 8.58
C GLY A 380 15.75 -37.91 7.11
N ILE A 381 16.42 -36.78 6.89
CA ILE A 381 16.56 -36.13 5.57
C ILE A 381 18.06 -36.03 5.26
N THR A 382 18.44 -36.34 4.02
CA THR A 382 19.82 -36.20 3.59
C THR A 382 20.22 -34.73 3.46
N ALA A 383 21.49 -34.41 3.68
CA ALA A 383 22.01 -33.04 3.55
C ALA A 383 21.80 -32.46 2.14
N GLU A 384 21.72 -33.30 1.11
CA GLU A 384 21.44 -32.91 -0.26
C GLU A 384 19.97 -32.44 -0.42
N ASN A 385 19.04 -33.13 0.24
CA ASN A 385 17.60 -32.82 0.13
C ASN A 385 17.13 -31.71 1.07
N LEU A 386 17.88 -31.43 2.14
CA LEU A 386 17.47 -30.47 3.16
C LEU A 386 17.22 -29.04 2.62
N PRO A 387 18.03 -28.50 1.68
CA PRO A 387 17.78 -27.18 1.07
C PRO A 387 16.47 -27.11 0.27
N HIS A 388 15.98 -28.23 -0.24
CA HIS A 388 14.86 -28.32 -1.16
C HIS A 388 13.50 -28.61 -0.50
N VAL A 389 13.48 -28.92 0.81
CA VAL A 389 12.24 -29.36 1.50
C VAL A 389 11.12 -28.33 1.54
N PHE A 390 11.42 -27.06 1.32
CA PHE A 390 10.44 -25.98 1.23
C PHE A 390 10.03 -25.64 -0.21
N GLU A 391 10.71 -26.23 -1.22
CA GLU A 391 10.33 -26.01 -2.61
C GLU A 391 8.97 -26.65 -2.90
N PRO A 392 8.05 -25.92 -3.57
CA PRO A 392 6.75 -26.46 -3.92
C PRO A 392 6.88 -27.73 -4.78
N PHE A 393 6.06 -28.73 -4.47
CA PHE A 393 6.04 -30.05 -5.14
C PHE A 393 7.29 -30.93 -4.93
N TYR A 394 8.27 -30.44 -4.18
CA TYR A 394 9.40 -31.28 -3.82
C TYR A 394 8.98 -32.35 -2.81
N THR A 395 9.08 -33.59 -3.18
CA THR A 395 8.71 -34.74 -2.32
C THR A 395 9.51 -35.97 -2.67
N GLY A 396 10.09 -36.61 -1.67
CA GLY A 396 10.68 -37.96 -1.79
C GLY A 396 9.68 -39.09 -1.58
N LYS A 397 8.37 -38.77 -1.40
CA LYS A 397 7.33 -39.74 -1.07
C LYS A 397 6.45 -40.04 -2.28
N PRO A 398 6.13 -41.31 -2.59
CA PRO A 398 5.29 -41.66 -3.77
C PRO A 398 3.90 -41.01 -3.78
N ASN A 399 3.35 -40.71 -2.59
CA ASN A 399 1.99 -40.18 -2.43
C ASN A 399 1.97 -38.77 -1.81
N GLY A 400 3.10 -38.07 -1.71
CA GLY A 400 3.19 -36.71 -1.17
C GLY A 400 2.77 -35.68 -2.23
N SER A 401 2.11 -34.60 -1.82
CA SER A 401 1.83 -33.43 -2.68
C SER A 401 3.02 -32.48 -2.77
N GLY A 402 4.02 -32.61 -1.88
CA GLY A 402 5.15 -31.67 -1.79
C GLY A 402 4.78 -30.24 -1.38
N LEU A 403 3.51 -29.97 -1.01
CA LEU A 403 3.03 -28.63 -0.65
C LEU A 403 2.95 -28.40 0.86
N GLY A 404 2.99 -29.47 1.67
CA GLY A 404 2.72 -29.36 3.11
C GLY A 404 3.71 -28.46 3.86
N LEU A 405 5.02 -28.57 3.61
CA LEU A 405 6.05 -27.73 4.25
C LEU A 405 6.06 -26.33 3.68
N THR A 406 5.84 -26.15 2.38
CA THR A 406 5.69 -24.83 1.74
C THR A 406 4.50 -24.05 2.33
N ILE A 407 3.36 -24.72 2.55
CA ILE A 407 2.19 -24.12 3.21
C ILE A 407 2.54 -23.76 4.66
N ALA A 408 3.25 -24.64 5.38
CA ALA A 408 3.69 -24.37 6.74
C ALA A 408 4.59 -23.15 6.83
N GLU A 409 5.59 -23.01 5.95
CA GLU A 409 6.48 -21.86 5.88
C GLU A 409 5.71 -20.56 5.63
N ARG A 410 4.77 -20.56 4.70
CA ARG A 410 3.92 -19.39 4.40
C ARG A 410 3.06 -18.96 5.59
N ILE A 411 2.45 -19.93 6.28
CA ILE A 411 1.62 -19.62 7.44
C ILE A 411 2.47 -19.06 8.58
N VAL A 412 3.62 -19.68 8.88
CA VAL A 412 4.52 -19.21 9.95
C VAL A 412 5.07 -17.83 9.57
N GLY A 413 5.47 -17.61 8.32
CA GLY A 413 5.89 -16.31 7.79
C GLY A 413 4.78 -15.25 7.88
N ALA A 414 3.51 -15.61 7.60
CA ALA A 414 2.36 -14.72 7.78
C ALA A 414 2.15 -14.32 9.26
N HIS A 415 2.66 -15.11 10.22
CA HIS A 415 2.71 -14.76 11.64
C HIS A 415 3.95 -13.97 12.03
N GLY A 416 4.85 -13.65 11.09
CA GLY A 416 6.14 -12.99 11.34
C GLY A 416 7.18 -13.91 11.94
N GLY A 417 6.94 -15.22 11.88
CA GLY A 417 7.81 -16.26 12.38
C GLY A 417 8.72 -16.87 11.32
N ARG A 418 9.46 -17.92 11.68
CA ARG A 418 10.31 -18.71 10.80
C ARG A 418 10.29 -20.19 11.18
N ILE A 419 10.67 -21.05 10.24
CA ILE A 419 10.82 -22.50 10.43
C ILE A 419 12.29 -22.88 10.36
N GLU A 420 12.72 -23.71 11.29
CA GLU A 420 14.08 -24.30 11.33
C GLU A 420 13.94 -25.82 11.28
N ILE A 421 14.79 -26.49 10.47
CA ILE A 421 14.81 -27.95 10.34
C ILE A 421 16.21 -28.45 10.65
N ASP A 422 16.28 -29.39 11.58
CA ASP A 422 17.49 -30.15 11.91
C ASP A 422 17.23 -31.63 11.68
N SER A 423 18.03 -32.30 10.85
CA SER A 423 17.78 -33.67 10.45
C SER A 423 19.08 -34.42 10.17
N GLU A 424 19.15 -35.66 10.66
CA GLU A 424 20.23 -36.59 10.44
C GLU A 424 19.70 -37.94 9.98
N VAL A 425 20.24 -38.46 8.90
CA VAL A 425 19.82 -39.76 8.31
C VAL A 425 19.95 -40.87 9.38
N GLY A 426 18.84 -41.61 9.60
CA GLY A 426 18.75 -42.68 10.55
C GLY A 426 18.53 -42.25 12.00
N ARG A 427 18.50 -40.93 12.31
CA ARG A 427 18.23 -40.39 13.64
C ARG A 427 16.90 -39.69 13.78
N GLY A 428 16.34 -39.25 12.64
CA GLY A 428 15.06 -38.55 12.56
C GLY A 428 15.21 -37.09 12.22
N THR A 429 14.10 -36.35 12.38
CA THR A 429 14.00 -34.92 12.04
C THR A 429 13.40 -34.13 13.20
N ARG A 430 13.91 -32.93 13.41
CA ARG A 430 13.33 -31.90 14.28
C ARG A 430 12.96 -30.70 13.44
N VAL A 431 11.69 -30.32 13.45
CA VAL A 431 11.15 -29.11 12.83
C VAL A 431 10.73 -28.15 13.94
N THR A 432 11.29 -26.95 13.95
CA THR A 432 10.99 -25.91 14.95
C THR A 432 10.29 -24.73 14.29
N LEU A 433 9.08 -24.43 14.76
CA LEU A 433 8.26 -23.30 14.35
C LEU A 433 8.47 -22.17 15.37
N LEU A 434 8.98 -21.04 14.95
CA LEU A 434 9.28 -19.89 15.81
C LEU A 434 8.27 -18.78 15.57
N PHE A 435 7.53 -18.42 16.62
CA PHE A 435 6.54 -17.35 16.58
C PHE A 435 6.99 -16.18 17.47
N PRO A 436 7.13 -14.95 16.93
CA PRO A 436 7.57 -13.81 17.71
C PRO A 436 6.52 -13.44 18.76
N LEU A 437 6.98 -13.31 20.01
CA LEU A 437 6.21 -12.66 21.04
C LEU A 437 6.22 -11.15 20.76
N GLN A 438 5.31 -10.67 19.89
CA GLN A 438 5.12 -9.22 19.76
C GLN A 438 4.64 -8.68 21.09
N ALA A 439 5.33 -7.68 21.64
CA ALA A 439 4.78 -6.88 22.70
C ALA A 439 3.43 -6.32 22.23
N ALA A 440 2.40 -6.55 23.01
CA ALA A 440 1.04 -6.12 22.77
C ALA A 440 0.96 -4.58 22.70
#